data_475df2cd6c2c103be5f8df32dc66799e
#
_entry.id   475df2cd6c2c103be5f8df32dc66799e
#
_cell.length_a   1.000
_cell.length_b   1.000
_cell.length_c   1.000
_cell.angle_alpha   90.00
_cell.angle_beta   90.00
_cell.angle_gamma   90.00
#
_symmetry.space_group_name_H-M   'P 1'
#
loop_
_entity.id
_entity.type
_entity.pdbx_description
1 polymer ?
#
loop_
_entity_poly.entity_id
_entity_poly.type
_entity_poly.pdbx_seq_one_letter_code
_entity_poly.pdbx_strand_id
1 'polypeptide(L)'
;LGGLVTLMGLFLLYTATGTLVIAELHEAVATMERGRLWAAALCILFGFAAKAGLFSVHIWLPKAHPVAPAPASALLSGVLTKAGIFGVLLLTAQVLTGDHDWGMLLLVLGAITMVLGAVLAVFSTNLKYILACSSLSQIGFITVGASMICLLGEHNALAANGTVLYMMNHSLVKLALFLFAGVVYYNTHALDLNDIKGFGRGKPLLHVLFLCGACSLAGIPGFLGYLSKTLVHEALVEYAHMSGMTIITVVEWLFLFSGGLTAAYLTKIYVAIFWQKGRETGKQWGKPLSVIALCLAAVALPVLGLTPHAIAERISGATLDFTGGHAFDHAIHYFAWTNLKGVVISLAIGMVVYFLFIRTVLMRKDGFYLSRWPKWLSLEDSVYKPFFRALFAVVGVVCRVACDAFDVVVLAVQRVLLRPSKEKEPQSYSPLVQAIARQSGDKAAREAADRLDTRRDMRDRMAHSLSFGLLMTCLGLCVILTVVICHVF
;
A
#
# COMPACT_ATOMS: atom_id res chain seq x y z
N LEU A 1 -2.84 -3.98 -11.53
CA LEU A 1 -3.59 -2.84 -12.08
C LEU A 1 -2.85 -1.53 -11.82
N GLY A 2 -2.47 -1.21 -10.56
CA GLY A 2 -1.79 0.05 -10.21
C GLY A 2 -0.57 0.33 -11.07
N GLY A 3 0.34 -0.64 -11.24
CA GLY A 3 1.54 -0.47 -12.07
C GLY A 3 1.25 -0.20 -13.55
N LEU A 4 0.22 -0.84 -14.11
CA LEU A 4 -0.18 -0.59 -15.51
C LEU A 4 -0.73 0.82 -15.70
N VAL A 5 -1.53 1.31 -14.73
CA VAL A 5 -2.06 2.66 -14.78
C VAL A 5 -0.94 3.71 -14.59
N THR A 6 0.03 3.44 -13.71
CA THR A 6 1.24 4.27 -13.59
C THR A 6 1.99 4.35 -14.93
N LEU A 7 2.22 3.20 -15.56
CA LEU A 7 2.92 3.13 -16.84
C LEU A 7 2.20 3.94 -17.92
N MET A 8 0.87 3.83 -17.98
CA MET A 8 0.06 4.65 -18.88
C MET A 8 0.23 6.16 -18.62
N GLY A 9 0.25 6.57 -17.34
CA GLY A 9 0.51 7.97 -16.95
C GLY A 9 1.91 8.43 -17.37
N LEU A 10 2.94 7.57 -17.22
CA LEU A 10 4.30 7.88 -17.66
C LEU A 10 4.38 8.00 -19.19
N PHE A 11 3.67 7.18 -19.96
CA PHE A 11 3.59 7.34 -21.42
C PHE A 11 2.90 8.64 -21.81
N LEU A 12 1.80 9.02 -21.15
CA LEU A 12 1.14 10.30 -21.40
C LEU A 12 2.08 11.48 -21.11
N LEU A 13 2.85 11.40 -20.03
CA LEU A 13 3.85 12.41 -19.67
C LEU A 13 4.96 12.47 -20.72
N TYR A 14 5.54 11.32 -21.07
CA TYR A 14 6.62 11.23 -22.05
C TYR A 14 6.22 11.73 -23.44
N THR A 15 5.05 11.34 -23.93
CA THR A 15 4.57 11.79 -25.24
C THR A 15 4.33 13.29 -25.33
N ALA A 16 4.11 13.95 -24.20
CA ALA A 16 3.88 15.37 -24.15
C ALA A 16 5.17 16.19 -23.87
N THR A 17 6.10 15.63 -23.08
CA THR A 17 7.33 16.33 -22.66
C THR A 17 8.59 15.90 -23.41
N GLY A 18 8.59 14.69 -24.02
CA GLY A 18 9.76 14.09 -24.65
C GLY A 18 10.80 13.55 -23.67
N THR A 19 10.65 13.74 -22.35
CA THR A 19 11.61 13.31 -21.34
C THR A 19 10.90 12.75 -20.10
N LEU A 20 11.58 11.83 -19.39
CA LEU A 20 11.23 11.38 -18.04
C LEU A 20 12.39 11.57 -17.07
N VAL A 21 13.38 12.35 -17.45
CA VAL A 21 14.52 12.72 -16.59
C VAL A 21 14.01 13.66 -15.51
N ILE A 22 14.10 13.26 -14.24
CA ILE A 22 13.50 13.97 -13.10
C ILE A 22 13.96 15.43 -13.04
N ALA A 23 15.24 15.68 -13.28
CA ALA A 23 15.81 17.04 -13.24
C ALA A 23 15.27 17.98 -14.34
N GLU A 24 14.76 17.43 -15.43
CA GLU A 24 14.22 18.18 -16.58
C GLU A 24 12.70 18.31 -16.54
N LEU A 25 12.03 17.49 -15.72
CA LEU A 25 10.57 17.41 -15.70
C LEU A 25 9.90 18.75 -15.36
N HIS A 26 10.45 19.50 -14.42
CA HIS A 26 9.88 20.77 -14.00
C HIS A 26 9.76 21.78 -15.17
N GLU A 27 10.83 21.91 -15.96
CA GLU A 27 10.84 22.78 -17.15
C GLU A 27 9.98 22.19 -18.29
N ALA A 28 10.06 20.89 -18.50
CA ALA A 28 9.36 20.21 -19.58
C ALA A 28 7.82 20.26 -19.42
N VAL A 29 7.29 20.18 -18.20
CA VAL A 29 5.85 20.26 -17.94
C VAL A 29 5.29 21.68 -17.99
N ALA A 30 6.13 22.71 -17.89
CA ALA A 30 5.69 24.11 -17.90
C ALA A 30 4.96 24.51 -19.21
N THR A 31 5.27 23.83 -20.32
CA THR A 31 4.63 24.06 -21.63
C THR A 31 3.43 23.14 -21.88
N MET A 32 3.14 22.23 -20.96
CA MET A 32 2.10 21.22 -21.14
C MET A 32 0.70 21.78 -20.82
N GLU A 33 -0.30 21.41 -21.63
CA GLU A 33 -1.68 21.75 -21.35
C GLU A 33 -2.13 21.14 -20.00
N ARG A 34 -2.72 21.95 -19.13
CA ARG A 34 -3.11 21.57 -17.76
C ARG A 34 -3.96 20.29 -17.74
N GLY A 35 -4.90 20.12 -18.67
CA GLY A 35 -5.77 18.94 -18.71
C GLY A 35 -4.99 17.63 -18.94
N ARG A 36 -4.02 17.66 -19.86
CA ARG A 36 -3.15 16.50 -20.14
C ARG A 36 -2.19 16.21 -18.98
N LEU A 37 -1.64 17.27 -18.37
CA LEU A 37 -0.78 17.15 -17.20
C LEU A 37 -1.51 16.46 -16.05
N TRP A 38 -2.73 16.92 -15.76
CA TRP A 38 -3.56 16.32 -14.71
C TRP A 38 -3.95 14.88 -15.02
N ALA A 39 -4.29 14.55 -16.27
CA ALA A 39 -4.60 13.18 -16.68
C ALA A 39 -3.40 12.24 -16.44
N ALA A 40 -2.19 12.65 -16.86
CA ALA A 40 -0.97 11.90 -16.61
C ALA A 40 -0.68 11.76 -15.10
N ALA A 41 -0.75 12.86 -14.37
CA ALA A 41 -0.48 12.89 -12.92
C ALA A 41 -1.48 12.03 -12.12
N LEU A 42 -2.76 12.04 -12.44
CA LEU A 42 -3.77 11.20 -11.79
C LEU A 42 -3.54 9.71 -12.05
N CYS A 43 -3.14 9.34 -13.26
CA CYS A 43 -2.77 7.95 -13.58
C CYS A 43 -1.55 7.51 -12.75
N ILE A 44 -0.51 8.35 -12.66
CA ILE A 44 0.69 8.06 -11.88
C ILE A 44 0.36 8.03 -10.38
N LEU A 45 -0.44 9.00 -9.90
CA LEU A 45 -0.92 9.05 -8.51
C LEU A 45 -1.67 7.77 -8.14
N PHE A 46 -2.57 7.28 -9.00
CA PHE A 46 -3.33 6.07 -8.74
C PHE A 46 -2.43 4.87 -8.45
N GLY A 47 -1.37 4.69 -9.23
CA GLY A 47 -0.45 3.58 -9.02
C GLY A 47 0.43 3.74 -7.78
N PHE A 48 0.96 4.94 -7.53
CA PHE A 48 1.73 5.19 -6.32
C PHE A 48 0.85 5.20 -5.07
N ALA A 49 -0.38 5.69 -5.14
CA ALA A 49 -1.39 5.58 -4.09
C ALA A 49 -1.71 4.12 -3.76
N ALA A 50 -1.86 3.27 -4.78
CA ALA A 50 -2.05 1.83 -4.59
C ALA A 50 -0.85 1.20 -3.87
N LYS A 51 0.38 1.57 -4.22
CA LYS A 51 1.60 1.07 -3.58
C LYS A 51 1.77 1.59 -2.15
N ALA A 52 1.45 2.86 -1.90
CA ALA A 52 1.51 3.48 -0.58
C ALA A 52 0.39 2.99 0.35
N GLY A 53 -0.76 2.62 -0.19
CA GLY A 53 -1.97 2.30 0.56
C GLY A 53 -2.80 3.53 0.90
N LEU A 54 -2.88 4.53 0.01
CA LEU A 54 -3.75 5.69 0.19
C LEU A 54 -5.23 5.32 0.01
N PHE A 55 -6.10 6.13 0.57
CA PHE A 55 -7.55 5.99 0.41
C PHE A 55 -7.93 5.84 -1.06
N SER A 56 -8.99 5.13 -1.30
CA SER A 56 -9.55 4.50 -2.47
C SER A 56 -8.86 3.19 -2.91
N VAL A 57 -7.56 2.98 -2.66
CA VAL A 57 -6.84 1.76 -3.08
C VAL A 57 -6.07 1.07 -1.93
N HIS A 58 -6.44 1.38 -0.68
CA HIS A 58 -5.74 0.98 0.56
C HIS A 58 -6.05 -0.42 1.08
N ILE A 59 -7.14 -1.07 0.66
CA ILE A 59 -7.71 -2.27 1.29
C ILE A 59 -6.73 -3.43 1.39
N TRP A 60 -5.83 -3.56 0.42
CA TRP A 60 -4.88 -4.65 0.38
C TRP A 60 -3.90 -4.61 1.56
N LEU A 61 -3.52 -3.40 2.01
CA LEU A 61 -2.48 -3.20 3.02
C LEU A 61 -2.84 -3.82 4.37
N PRO A 62 -4.02 -3.53 4.99
CA PRO A 62 -4.40 -4.16 6.24
C PRO A 62 -4.59 -5.67 6.14
N LYS A 63 -4.94 -6.19 4.97
CA LYS A 63 -5.18 -7.63 4.74
C LYS A 63 -3.89 -8.42 4.51
N ALA A 64 -2.91 -7.82 3.86
CA ALA A 64 -1.64 -8.48 3.59
C ALA A 64 -0.82 -8.77 4.86
N HIS A 65 -0.85 -7.84 5.83
CA HIS A 65 0.01 -7.93 7.01
C HIS A 65 -0.28 -9.10 7.97
N PRO A 66 -1.53 -9.47 8.29
CA PRO A 66 -1.80 -10.61 9.16
C PRO A 66 -1.28 -11.93 8.60
N VAL A 67 -1.32 -12.09 7.28
CA VAL A 67 -0.91 -13.32 6.58
C VAL A 67 0.60 -13.37 6.35
N ALA A 68 1.23 -12.23 6.07
CA ALA A 68 2.66 -12.16 5.78
C ALA A 68 3.52 -12.48 7.02
N PRO A 69 4.69 -13.13 6.87
CA PRO A 69 5.67 -13.26 7.95
C PRO A 69 6.06 -11.90 8.52
N ALA A 70 6.44 -11.84 9.81
CA ALA A 70 6.73 -10.57 10.48
C ALA A 70 7.86 -9.76 9.81
N PRO A 71 9.00 -10.34 9.40
CA PRO A 71 10.03 -9.61 8.66
C PRO A 71 9.52 -9.03 7.32
N ALA A 72 8.70 -9.80 6.59
CA ALA A 72 8.09 -9.32 5.36
C ALA A 72 7.11 -8.16 5.63
N SER A 73 6.30 -8.23 6.70
CA SER A 73 5.43 -7.13 7.12
C SER A 73 6.26 -5.89 7.52
N ALA A 74 7.38 -6.06 8.19
CA ALA A 74 8.27 -4.96 8.57
C ALA A 74 8.85 -4.24 7.33
N LEU A 75 9.32 -5.00 6.32
CA LEU A 75 9.81 -4.45 5.06
C LEU A 75 8.68 -3.82 4.22
N LEU A 76 7.54 -4.49 4.14
CA LEU A 76 6.38 -3.99 3.39
C LEU A 76 5.94 -2.63 3.92
N SER A 77 5.74 -2.50 5.22
CA SER A 77 5.33 -1.25 5.84
C SER A 77 6.48 -0.25 5.99
N GLY A 78 7.70 -0.74 6.32
CA GLY A 78 8.87 0.11 6.57
C GLY A 78 9.51 0.70 5.31
N VAL A 79 9.50 -0.02 4.17
CA VAL A 79 10.23 0.36 2.96
C VAL A 79 9.33 0.48 1.74
N LEU A 80 8.57 -0.57 1.41
CA LEU A 80 7.84 -0.64 0.14
C LEU A 80 6.76 0.43 0.00
N THR A 81 6.03 0.74 1.08
CA THR A 81 5.04 1.84 1.05
C THR A 81 5.68 3.20 0.83
N LYS A 82 6.95 3.41 1.26
CA LYS A 82 7.68 4.68 1.05
C LYS A 82 8.04 4.91 -0.40
N ALA A 83 8.29 3.87 -1.17
CA ALA A 83 8.46 4.01 -2.61
C ALA A 83 7.19 4.56 -3.29
N GLY A 84 5.99 4.22 -2.77
CA GLY A 84 4.73 4.83 -3.20
C GLY A 84 4.65 6.30 -2.81
N ILE A 85 4.95 6.64 -1.55
CA ILE A 85 4.96 8.03 -1.08
C ILE A 85 6.02 8.87 -1.81
N PHE A 86 7.21 8.31 -2.07
CA PHE A 86 8.24 9.01 -2.83
C PHE A 86 7.75 9.38 -4.23
N GLY A 87 7.01 8.48 -4.90
CA GLY A 87 6.38 8.81 -6.20
C GLY A 87 5.34 9.94 -6.09
N VAL A 88 4.57 9.99 -4.98
CA VAL A 88 3.66 11.13 -4.73
C VAL A 88 4.45 12.43 -4.51
N LEU A 89 5.54 12.39 -3.74
CA LEU A 89 6.41 13.56 -3.53
C LEU A 89 7.04 14.03 -4.82
N LEU A 90 7.49 13.11 -5.69
CA LEU A 90 8.05 13.45 -6.99
C LEU A 90 7.03 14.18 -7.86
N LEU A 91 5.80 13.69 -7.94
CA LEU A 91 4.73 14.39 -8.65
C LEU A 91 4.48 15.78 -8.09
N THR A 92 4.47 15.91 -6.77
CA THR A 92 4.20 17.17 -6.07
C THR A 92 5.31 18.19 -6.24
N ALA A 93 6.56 17.74 -6.15
CA ALA A 93 7.72 18.63 -6.16
C ALA A 93 8.28 18.92 -7.56
N GLN A 94 8.04 18.05 -8.56
CA GLN A 94 8.68 18.17 -9.87
C GLN A 94 7.69 18.31 -11.03
N VAL A 95 6.44 17.86 -10.85
CA VAL A 95 5.46 17.84 -11.96
C VAL A 95 4.34 18.85 -11.73
N LEU A 96 3.80 18.93 -10.52
CA LEU A 96 2.67 19.81 -10.15
C LEU A 96 3.08 20.81 -9.04
N THR A 97 4.28 21.35 -9.12
CA THR A 97 4.81 22.30 -8.15
C THR A 97 3.91 23.54 -8.09
N GLY A 98 3.45 23.90 -6.89
CA GLY A 98 2.60 25.07 -6.67
C GLY A 98 1.18 24.98 -7.24
N ASP A 99 0.74 23.84 -7.80
CA ASP A 99 -0.66 23.69 -8.22
C ASP A 99 -1.55 23.52 -6.99
N HIS A 100 -2.31 24.57 -6.67
CA HIS A 100 -3.19 24.62 -5.50
C HIS A 100 -4.21 23.48 -5.48
N ASP A 101 -4.83 23.15 -6.62
CA ASP A 101 -5.84 22.11 -6.69
C ASP A 101 -5.24 20.72 -6.43
N TRP A 102 -3.98 20.50 -6.87
CA TRP A 102 -3.23 19.29 -6.56
C TRP A 102 -2.93 19.17 -5.06
N GLY A 103 -2.45 20.27 -4.45
CA GLY A 103 -2.23 20.34 -3.02
C GLY A 103 -3.49 20.03 -2.21
N MET A 104 -4.64 20.61 -2.61
CA MET A 104 -5.93 20.36 -1.97
C MET A 104 -6.42 18.92 -2.16
N LEU A 105 -6.22 18.34 -3.34
CA LEU A 105 -6.53 16.92 -3.58
C LEU A 105 -5.75 16.00 -2.62
N LEU A 106 -4.44 16.21 -2.50
CA LEU A 106 -3.59 15.45 -1.60
C LEU A 106 -3.96 15.66 -0.13
N LEU A 107 -4.33 16.89 0.25
CA LEU A 107 -4.78 17.20 1.60
C LEU A 107 -6.01 16.40 1.98
N VAL A 108 -7.02 16.37 1.12
CA VAL A 108 -8.26 15.61 1.35
C VAL A 108 -8.00 14.11 1.38
N LEU A 109 -7.24 13.58 0.42
CA LEU A 109 -6.88 12.16 0.40
C LEU A 109 -6.07 11.75 1.63
N GLY A 110 -5.13 12.61 2.05
CA GLY A 110 -4.31 12.41 3.24
C GLY A 110 -5.16 12.42 4.50
N ALA A 111 -6.05 13.41 4.67
CA ALA A 111 -6.93 13.51 5.83
C ALA A 111 -7.88 12.31 5.97
N ILE A 112 -8.51 11.88 4.87
CA ILE A 112 -9.37 10.69 4.87
C ILE A 112 -8.55 9.44 5.24
N THR A 113 -7.38 9.25 4.63
CA THR A 113 -6.50 8.09 4.88
C THR A 113 -6.06 8.04 6.34
N MET A 114 -5.68 9.20 6.88
CA MET A 114 -5.22 9.39 8.25
C MET A 114 -6.28 8.98 9.28
N VAL A 115 -7.49 9.52 9.15
CA VAL A 115 -8.61 9.26 10.07
C VAL A 115 -9.08 7.81 9.93
N LEU A 116 -9.31 7.35 8.71
CA LEU A 116 -9.78 5.99 8.45
C LEU A 116 -8.84 4.94 9.03
N GLY A 117 -7.53 5.09 8.78
CA GLY A 117 -6.54 4.17 9.32
C GLY A 117 -6.52 4.12 10.84
N ALA A 118 -6.60 5.30 11.51
CA ALA A 118 -6.61 5.40 12.96
C ALA A 118 -7.89 4.77 13.57
N VAL A 119 -9.04 5.04 12.99
CA VAL A 119 -10.33 4.48 13.44
C VAL A 119 -10.34 2.96 13.28
N LEU A 120 -9.94 2.41 12.12
CA LEU A 120 -9.84 0.97 11.90
C LEU A 120 -8.91 0.29 12.91
N ALA A 121 -7.79 0.93 13.28
CA ALA A 121 -6.88 0.41 14.29
C ALA A 121 -7.53 0.34 15.69
N VAL A 122 -8.34 1.33 16.05
CA VAL A 122 -9.08 1.34 17.34
C VAL A 122 -10.05 0.16 17.45
N PHE A 123 -10.78 -0.16 16.37
CA PHE A 123 -11.80 -1.22 16.40
C PHE A 123 -11.24 -2.63 16.26
N SER A 124 -10.04 -2.81 15.73
CA SER A 124 -9.47 -4.14 15.49
C SER A 124 -8.91 -4.80 16.76
N THR A 125 -8.96 -6.13 16.84
CA THR A 125 -8.34 -6.96 17.90
C THR A 125 -7.09 -7.70 17.43
N ASN A 126 -6.85 -7.84 16.14
CA ASN A 126 -5.66 -8.52 15.63
C ASN A 126 -4.44 -7.58 15.64
N LEU A 127 -3.36 -7.96 16.32
CA LEU A 127 -2.15 -7.16 16.51
C LEU A 127 -1.54 -6.66 15.19
N LYS A 128 -1.32 -7.56 14.22
CA LYS A 128 -0.74 -7.16 12.93
C LYS A 128 -1.70 -6.30 12.09
N TYR A 129 -3.00 -6.57 12.18
CA TYR A 129 -4.01 -5.74 11.52
C TYR A 129 -4.07 -4.33 12.12
N ILE A 130 -3.99 -4.19 13.46
CA ILE A 130 -3.89 -2.88 14.13
C ILE A 130 -2.65 -2.12 13.64
N LEU A 131 -1.49 -2.81 13.60
CA LEU A 131 -0.24 -2.20 13.11
C LEU A 131 -0.32 -1.83 11.61
N ALA A 132 -1.04 -2.58 10.80
CA ALA A 132 -1.26 -2.27 9.39
C ALA A 132 -2.19 -1.05 9.21
N CYS A 133 -3.30 -1.00 9.94
CA CYS A 133 -4.19 0.16 9.95
C CYS A 133 -3.48 1.40 10.50
N SER A 134 -2.61 1.24 11.49
CA SER A 134 -1.77 2.35 11.95
C SER A 134 -0.76 2.80 10.88
N SER A 135 -0.27 1.91 9.99
CA SER A 135 0.53 2.32 8.82
C SER A 135 -0.27 3.15 7.85
N LEU A 136 -1.51 2.75 7.57
CA LEU A 136 -2.44 3.52 6.75
C LEU A 136 -2.63 4.94 7.32
N SER A 137 -2.89 5.05 8.62
CA SER A 137 -3.02 6.35 9.28
C SER A 137 -1.76 7.21 9.13
N GLN A 138 -0.57 6.65 9.39
CA GLN A 138 0.69 7.39 9.28
C GLN A 138 1.01 7.81 7.83
N ILE A 139 0.66 7.01 6.84
CA ILE A 139 0.74 7.38 5.43
C ILE A 139 -0.15 8.58 5.14
N GLY A 140 -1.34 8.66 5.73
CA GLY A 140 -2.20 9.83 5.66
C GLY A 140 -1.53 11.09 6.22
N PHE A 141 -0.89 11.01 7.40
CA PHE A 141 -0.11 12.13 7.97
C PHE A 141 1.00 12.58 7.03
N ILE A 142 1.75 11.65 6.43
CA ILE A 142 2.83 11.96 5.48
C ILE A 142 2.25 12.63 4.22
N THR A 143 1.08 12.18 3.74
CA THR A 143 0.42 12.77 2.58
C THR A 143 -0.10 14.18 2.86
N VAL A 144 -0.58 14.46 4.09
CA VAL A 144 -0.89 15.83 4.53
C VAL A 144 0.38 16.70 4.52
N GLY A 145 1.52 16.18 4.98
CA GLY A 145 2.80 16.88 4.85
C GLY A 145 3.18 17.14 3.39
N ALA A 146 3.02 16.16 2.52
CA ALA A 146 3.27 16.30 1.09
C ALA A 146 2.34 17.35 0.43
N SER A 147 1.08 17.45 0.85
CA SER A 147 0.17 18.49 0.36
C SER A 147 0.63 19.89 0.75
N MET A 148 1.17 20.05 1.98
CA MET A 148 1.70 21.34 2.43
C MET A 148 2.94 21.77 1.65
N ILE A 149 3.77 20.85 1.15
CA ILE A 149 4.88 21.18 0.24
C ILE A 149 4.36 21.94 -0.99
N CYS A 150 3.26 21.48 -1.56
CA CYS A 150 2.65 22.12 -2.73
C CYS A 150 1.96 23.45 -2.38
N LEU A 151 1.22 23.48 -1.29
CA LEU A 151 0.38 24.62 -0.90
C LEU A 151 1.18 25.80 -0.35
N LEU A 152 2.31 25.56 0.30
CA LEU A 152 3.20 26.59 0.82
C LEU A 152 4.19 27.12 -0.24
N GLY A 153 4.33 26.44 -1.38
CA GLY A 153 5.21 26.85 -2.47
C GLY A 153 6.68 26.99 -2.01
N GLU A 154 7.28 28.16 -2.16
CA GLU A 154 8.68 28.41 -1.79
C GLU A 154 8.92 28.41 -0.25
N HIS A 155 7.88 28.63 0.55
CA HIS A 155 7.94 28.59 2.02
C HIS A 155 7.72 27.20 2.61
N ASN A 156 7.98 26.13 1.83
CA ASN A 156 7.66 24.76 2.19
C ASN A 156 8.64 24.06 3.13
N ALA A 157 9.65 24.74 3.66
CA ALA A 157 10.73 24.13 4.43
C ALA A 157 10.25 23.27 5.61
N LEU A 158 9.24 23.73 6.38
CA LEU A 158 8.64 22.95 7.47
C LEU A 158 7.97 21.68 6.97
N ALA A 159 7.17 21.80 5.91
CA ALA A 159 6.46 20.70 5.29
C ALA A 159 7.41 19.66 4.69
N ALA A 160 8.43 20.10 3.96
CA ALA A 160 9.40 19.27 3.28
C ALA A 160 10.23 18.45 4.29
N ASN A 161 10.90 19.13 5.23
CA ASN A 161 11.69 18.47 6.27
C ASN A 161 10.82 17.59 7.18
N GLY A 162 9.63 18.08 7.57
CA GLY A 162 8.68 17.33 8.37
C GLY A 162 8.23 16.03 7.69
N THR A 163 7.94 16.09 6.40
CA THR A 163 7.48 14.93 5.61
C THR A 163 8.58 13.87 5.48
N VAL A 164 9.81 14.27 5.14
CA VAL A 164 10.94 13.35 5.01
C VAL A 164 11.29 12.72 6.36
N LEU A 165 11.38 13.52 7.43
CA LEU A 165 11.57 12.99 8.79
C LEU A 165 10.44 12.03 9.20
N TYR A 166 9.20 12.32 8.78
CA TYR A 166 8.07 11.43 9.06
C TYR A 166 8.18 10.09 8.34
N MET A 167 8.65 10.11 7.09
CA MET A 167 8.93 8.88 6.34
C MET A 167 9.99 8.03 7.03
N MET A 168 11.08 8.66 7.50
CA MET A 168 12.15 7.99 8.25
C MET A 168 11.64 7.42 9.57
N ASN A 169 10.96 8.23 10.39
CA ASN A 169 10.35 7.79 11.63
C ASN A 169 9.41 6.60 11.42
N HIS A 170 8.49 6.71 10.48
CA HIS A 170 7.54 5.66 10.18
C HIS A 170 8.23 4.36 9.74
N SER A 171 9.32 4.44 8.97
CA SER A 171 10.11 3.28 8.56
C SER A 171 10.68 2.54 9.77
N LEU A 172 11.36 3.25 10.66
CA LEU A 172 12.00 2.68 11.86
C LEU A 172 10.97 2.15 12.85
N VAL A 173 9.91 2.91 13.12
CA VAL A 173 8.84 2.49 14.03
C VAL A 173 8.15 1.21 13.52
N LYS A 174 7.85 1.14 12.22
CA LYS A 174 7.20 -0.05 11.67
C LYS A 174 8.12 -1.27 11.66
N LEU A 175 9.41 -1.07 11.40
CA LEU A 175 10.39 -2.14 11.57
C LEU A 175 10.34 -2.67 13.01
N ALA A 176 10.46 -1.81 14.02
CA ALA A 176 10.44 -2.20 15.42
C ALA A 176 9.11 -2.90 15.82
N LEU A 177 7.96 -2.30 15.52
CA LEU A 177 6.66 -2.83 15.95
C LEU A 177 6.25 -4.12 15.23
N PHE A 178 6.59 -4.31 13.95
CA PHE A 178 6.32 -5.58 13.27
C PHE A 178 7.29 -6.68 13.68
N LEU A 179 8.57 -6.37 13.98
CA LEU A 179 9.46 -7.32 14.60
C LEU A 179 8.99 -7.72 16.01
N PHE A 180 8.50 -6.76 16.79
CA PHE A 180 7.84 -7.04 18.07
C PHE A 180 6.63 -7.98 17.88
N ALA A 181 5.74 -7.71 16.94
CA ALA A 181 4.61 -8.60 16.63
C ALA A 181 5.07 -9.99 16.18
N GLY A 182 6.21 -10.09 15.51
CA GLY A 182 6.86 -11.35 15.15
C GLY A 182 7.31 -12.14 16.36
N VAL A 183 7.91 -11.48 17.35
CA VAL A 183 8.31 -12.11 18.62
C VAL A 183 7.07 -12.61 19.36
N VAL A 184 6.00 -11.83 19.44
CA VAL A 184 4.74 -12.27 20.06
C VAL A 184 4.20 -13.51 19.35
N TYR A 185 4.07 -13.47 18.03
CA TYR A 185 3.55 -14.59 17.24
C TYR A 185 4.41 -15.85 17.34
N TYR A 186 5.74 -15.70 17.32
CA TYR A 186 6.66 -16.84 17.44
C TYR A 186 6.46 -17.64 18.73
N ASN A 187 6.09 -16.96 19.83
CA ASN A 187 5.92 -17.59 21.13
C ASN A 187 4.49 -18.03 21.43
N THR A 188 3.49 -17.37 20.85
CA THR A 188 2.06 -17.60 21.18
C THR A 188 1.29 -18.30 20.06
N HIS A 189 1.81 -18.26 18.83
CA HIS A 189 1.13 -18.69 17.60
C HIS A 189 -0.24 -18.02 17.42
N ALA A 190 -0.45 -16.87 18.07
CA ALA A 190 -1.67 -16.09 18.02
C ALA A 190 -1.38 -14.62 17.73
N LEU A 191 -2.37 -13.92 17.18
CA LEU A 191 -2.30 -12.49 16.86
C LEU A 191 -3.47 -11.70 17.44
N ASP A 192 -4.54 -12.37 17.90
CA ASP A 192 -5.65 -11.68 18.56
C ASP A 192 -5.23 -11.22 19.95
N LEU A 193 -5.54 -9.97 20.29
CA LEU A 193 -5.18 -9.37 21.57
C LEU A 193 -5.71 -10.20 22.76
N ASN A 194 -6.84 -10.88 22.60
CA ASN A 194 -7.42 -11.69 23.65
C ASN A 194 -6.61 -12.96 23.93
N ASP A 195 -5.97 -13.53 22.90
CA ASP A 195 -5.16 -14.75 23.03
C ASP A 195 -3.74 -14.47 23.51
N ILE A 196 -3.23 -13.26 23.27
CA ILE A 196 -1.87 -12.84 23.60
C ILE A 196 -1.79 -12.02 24.89
N LYS A 197 -2.90 -11.91 25.66
CA LYS A 197 -2.93 -11.19 26.94
C LYS A 197 -1.82 -11.61 27.85
N GLY A 198 -1.17 -10.63 28.49
CA GLY A 198 -0.16 -10.86 29.51
C GLY A 198 1.16 -11.45 29.01
N PHE A 199 1.33 -11.68 27.70
CA PHE A 199 2.56 -12.24 27.15
C PHE A 199 3.82 -11.48 27.53
N GLY A 200 3.74 -10.15 27.61
CA GLY A 200 4.86 -9.26 27.96
C GLY A 200 5.18 -9.18 29.46
N ARG A 201 4.36 -9.76 30.31
CA ARG A 201 4.58 -9.70 31.78
C ARG A 201 5.88 -10.42 32.15
N GLY A 202 6.67 -9.76 33.00
CA GLY A 202 7.97 -10.30 33.39
C GLY A 202 9.08 -10.23 32.33
N LYS A 203 8.87 -9.50 31.24
CA LYS A 203 9.84 -9.31 30.14
C LYS A 203 10.22 -7.81 29.99
N PRO A 204 11.02 -7.24 30.91
CA PRO A 204 11.28 -5.79 30.98
C PRO A 204 11.91 -5.23 29.70
N LEU A 205 12.84 -5.95 29.07
CA LEU A 205 13.46 -5.51 27.82
C LEU A 205 12.42 -5.40 26.69
N LEU A 206 11.55 -6.40 26.55
CA LEU A 206 10.48 -6.37 25.53
C LEU A 206 9.53 -5.20 25.76
N HIS A 207 9.25 -4.89 27.02
CA HIS A 207 8.43 -3.75 27.43
C HIS A 207 9.04 -2.41 26.98
N VAL A 208 10.33 -2.19 27.26
CA VAL A 208 11.05 -0.98 26.84
C VAL A 208 11.07 -0.85 25.32
N LEU A 209 11.39 -1.94 24.61
CA LEU A 209 11.46 -1.92 23.14
C LEU A 209 10.10 -1.61 22.49
N PHE A 210 9.00 -2.15 23.03
CA PHE A 210 7.66 -1.77 22.58
C PHE A 210 7.36 -0.30 22.85
N LEU A 211 7.68 0.20 24.04
CA LEU A 211 7.45 1.61 24.41
C LEU A 211 8.25 2.56 23.52
N CYS A 212 9.49 2.25 23.16
CA CYS A 212 10.25 3.08 22.23
C CYS A 212 9.49 3.26 20.89
N GLY A 213 8.98 2.17 20.31
CA GLY A 213 8.19 2.25 19.08
C GLY A 213 6.84 2.96 19.29
N ALA A 214 6.14 2.67 20.39
CA ALA A 214 4.84 3.24 20.70
C ALA A 214 4.94 4.74 20.99
N CYS A 215 5.89 5.18 21.79
CA CYS A 215 6.13 6.59 22.11
C CYS A 215 6.49 7.41 20.87
N SER A 216 7.37 6.85 20.02
CA SER A 216 7.72 7.50 18.76
C SER A 216 6.51 7.61 17.82
N LEU A 217 5.72 6.54 17.68
CA LEU A 217 4.51 6.58 16.83
C LEU A 217 3.44 7.54 17.37
N ALA A 218 3.27 7.61 18.68
CA ALA A 218 2.35 8.55 19.34
C ALA A 218 2.82 10.01 19.22
N GLY A 219 4.10 10.24 18.98
CA GLY A 219 4.69 11.58 18.89
C GLY A 219 5.04 12.16 20.26
N ILE A 220 5.51 11.33 21.19
CA ILE A 220 5.95 11.78 22.52
C ILE A 220 7.28 12.52 22.39
N PRO A 221 7.47 13.68 23.07
CA PRO A 221 8.72 14.42 23.06
C PRO A 221 9.93 13.56 23.43
N GLY A 222 11.07 13.80 22.78
CA GLY A 222 12.29 12.98 22.91
C GLY A 222 12.40 11.82 21.93
N PHE A 223 11.40 11.59 21.07
CA PHE A 223 11.41 10.59 20.01
C PHE A 223 11.32 11.24 18.64
N LEU A 224 11.86 10.57 17.61
CA LEU A 224 11.86 11.06 16.23
C LEU A 224 10.45 11.38 15.71
N GLY A 225 9.44 10.64 16.15
CA GLY A 225 8.05 10.87 15.78
C GLY A 225 7.47 12.19 16.27
N TYR A 226 7.96 12.72 17.40
CA TYR A 226 7.61 14.04 17.86
C TYR A 226 8.10 15.11 16.87
N LEU A 227 9.36 15.06 16.49
CA LEU A 227 9.97 16.05 15.60
C LEU A 227 9.20 16.12 14.26
N SER A 228 8.99 14.98 13.65
CA SER A 228 8.34 14.92 12.35
C SER A 228 6.88 15.37 12.39
N LYS A 229 6.12 14.98 13.43
CA LYS A 229 4.72 15.43 13.61
C LYS A 229 4.63 16.93 13.86
N THR A 230 5.52 17.47 14.68
CA THR A 230 5.56 18.90 15.00
C THR A 230 5.78 19.72 13.75
N LEU A 231 6.79 19.37 12.91
CA LEU A 231 7.06 20.11 11.68
C LEU A 231 5.89 20.09 10.69
N VAL A 232 5.26 18.92 10.50
CA VAL A 232 4.09 18.83 9.60
C VAL A 232 2.89 19.59 10.18
N HIS A 233 2.69 19.56 11.50
CA HIS A 233 1.62 20.31 12.15
C HIS A 233 1.84 21.82 12.04
N GLU A 234 3.05 22.30 12.28
CA GLU A 234 3.40 23.72 12.13
C GLU A 234 3.20 24.20 10.68
N ALA A 235 3.60 23.42 9.68
CA ALA A 235 3.33 23.73 8.28
C ALA A 235 1.82 23.82 7.97
N LEU A 236 1.01 22.98 8.59
CA LEU A 236 -0.44 23.01 8.45
C LEU A 236 -1.05 24.25 9.12
N VAL A 237 -0.58 24.62 10.31
CA VAL A 237 -0.99 25.83 11.04
C VAL A 237 -0.58 27.09 10.29
N GLU A 238 0.66 27.15 9.77
CA GLU A 238 1.16 28.24 8.95
C GLU A 238 0.26 28.47 7.73
N TYR A 239 -0.03 27.40 6.96
CA TYR A 239 -0.91 27.51 5.82
C TYR A 239 -2.36 27.88 6.22
N ALA A 240 -2.85 27.42 7.37
CA ALA A 240 -4.16 27.83 7.90
C ALA A 240 -4.24 29.33 8.16
N HIS A 241 -3.17 29.90 8.72
CA HIS A 241 -3.08 31.37 8.95
C HIS A 241 -2.95 32.15 7.65
N MET A 242 -2.17 31.67 6.69
CA MET A 242 -1.97 32.33 5.40
C MET A 242 -3.25 32.33 4.53
N SER A 243 -3.93 31.19 4.46
CA SER A 243 -5.08 31.02 3.57
C SER A 243 -6.40 31.47 4.15
N GLY A 244 -6.56 31.45 5.48
CA GLY A 244 -7.82 31.72 6.18
C GLY A 244 -8.93 30.69 5.87
N MET A 245 -8.62 29.57 5.22
CA MET A 245 -9.61 28.58 4.77
C MET A 245 -10.04 27.68 5.93
N THR A 246 -11.33 27.64 6.25
CA THR A 246 -11.90 26.79 7.29
C THR A 246 -11.57 25.31 7.15
N ILE A 247 -11.47 24.81 5.90
CA ILE A 247 -11.12 23.40 5.63
C ILE A 247 -9.76 23.02 6.20
N ILE A 248 -8.80 23.93 6.18
CA ILE A 248 -7.44 23.66 6.70
C ILE A 248 -7.50 23.53 8.23
N THR A 249 -8.25 24.41 8.91
CA THR A 249 -8.48 24.30 10.36
C THR A 249 -9.19 22.99 10.71
N VAL A 250 -10.15 22.54 9.90
CA VAL A 250 -10.79 21.22 10.12
C VAL A 250 -9.76 20.09 9.99
N VAL A 251 -8.87 20.14 8.98
CA VAL A 251 -7.83 19.12 8.81
C VAL A 251 -6.83 19.16 9.96
N GLU A 252 -6.50 20.33 10.52
CA GLU A 252 -5.67 20.46 11.72
C GLU A 252 -6.31 19.70 12.91
N TRP A 253 -7.59 19.91 13.19
CA TRP A 253 -8.29 19.18 14.25
C TRP A 253 -8.37 17.67 13.97
N LEU A 254 -8.54 17.25 12.71
CA LEU A 254 -8.48 15.84 12.31
C LEU A 254 -7.08 15.26 12.51
N PHE A 255 -6.03 16.07 12.30
CA PHE A 255 -4.65 15.69 12.57
C PHE A 255 -4.42 15.41 14.04
N LEU A 256 -4.82 16.33 14.93
CA LEU A 256 -4.73 16.16 16.39
C LEU A 256 -5.57 14.99 16.88
N PHE A 257 -6.78 14.83 16.36
CA PHE A 257 -7.68 13.71 16.69
C PHE A 257 -7.07 12.36 16.29
N SER A 258 -6.54 12.24 15.08
CA SER A 258 -5.89 11.01 14.62
C SER A 258 -4.62 10.69 15.38
N GLY A 259 -3.88 11.72 15.82
CA GLY A 259 -2.78 11.61 16.77
C GLY A 259 -3.25 11.00 18.11
N GLY A 260 -4.38 11.45 18.62
CA GLY A 260 -5.01 10.90 19.82
C GLY A 260 -5.46 9.45 19.65
N LEU A 261 -6.11 9.11 18.53
CA LEU A 261 -6.47 7.73 18.23
C LEU A 261 -5.23 6.83 18.16
N THR A 262 -4.09 7.38 17.68
CA THR A 262 -2.80 6.65 17.68
C THR A 262 -2.38 6.28 19.10
N ALA A 263 -2.41 7.22 20.02
CA ALA A 263 -2.11 6.96 21.44
C ALA A 263 -3.10 5.94 22.04
N ALA A 264 -4.39 6.03 21.70
CA ALA A 264 -5.44 5.17 22.23
C ALA A 264 -5.25 3.68 21.81
N TYR A 265 -5.04 3.38 20.52
CA TYR A 265 -4.85 1.98 20.11
C TYR A 265 -3.49 1.41 20.55
N LEU A 266 -2.45 2.22 20.68
CA LEU A 266 -1.18 1.78 21.24
C LEU A 266 -1.31 1.46 22.73
N THR A 267 -2.04 2.28 23.48
CA THR A 267 -2.40 2.01 24.88
C THR A 267 -3.20 0.71 24.99
N LYS A 268 -4.14 0.45 24.08
CA LYS A 268 -4.89 -0.81 24.03
C LYS A 268 -3.96 -2.02 23.87
N ILE A 269 -3.01 -1.98 22.92
CA ILE A 269 -2.03 -3.05 22.72
C ILE A 269 -1.17 -3.22 23.96
N TYR A 270 -0.68 -2.10 24.53
CA TYR A 270 0.17 -2.10 25.69
C TYR A 270 -0.51 -2.74 26.92
N VAL A 271 -1.74 -2.32 27.22
CA VAL A 271 -2.51 -2.88 28.34
C VAL A 271 -2.80 -4.36 28.14
N ALA A 272 -3.19 -4.77 26.92
CA ALA A 272 -3.45 -6.18 26.62
C ALA A 272 -2.22 -7.06 26.85
N ILE A 273 -1.08 -6.66 26.33
CA ILE A 273 0.11 -7.51 26.32
C ILE A 273 0.90 -7.48 27.64
N PHE A 274 0.96 -6.30 28.30
CA PHE A 274 1.84 -6.13 29.45
C PHE A 274 1.13 -6.06 30.82
N TRP A 275 -0.15 -5.64 30.85
CA TRP A 275 -0.87 -5.40 32.10
C TRP A 275 -1.92 -6.44 32.42
N GLN A 276 -2.68 -6.89 31.45
CA GLN A 276 -3.73 -7.87 31.69
C GLN A 276 -3.13 -9.24 32.09
N LYS A 277 -3.89 -9.97 32.91
CA LYS A 277 -3.55 -11.35 33.23
C LYS A 277 -3.89 -12.25 32.05
N GLY A 278 -2.99 -13.14 31.70
CA GLY A 278 -3.14 -14.05 30.57
C GLY A 278 -2.33 -15.32 30.80
N ARG A 279 -2.11 -16.09 29.75
CA ARG A 279 -1.34 -17.32 29.77
C ARG A 279 0.12 -16.99 30.13
N GLU A 280 0.65 -17.64 31.17
CA GLU A 280 2.05 -17.55 31.52
C GLU A 280 2.89 -18.18 30.42
N THR A 281 3.83 -17.39 29.90
CA THR A 281 4.83 -17.85 28.92
C THR A 281 6.21 -17.75 29.53
N GLY A 282 7.11 -18.68 29.17
CA GLY A 282 8.46 -18.72 29.70
C GLY A 282 9.22 -17.38 29.59
N LYS A 283 10.28 -17.21 30.40
CA LYS A 283 11.10 -15.98 30.42
C LYS A 283 11.85 -15.73 29.11
N GLN A 284 12.24 -16.79 28.40
CA GLN A 284 12.88 -16.68 27.08
C GLN A 284 11.84 -16.38 26.02
N TRP A 285 12.07 -15.32 25.23
CA TRP A 285 11.08 -14.83 24.26
C TRP A 285 11.66 -14.51 22.87
N GLY A 286 12.95 -14.62 22.66
CA GLY A 286 13.55 -14.32 21.35
C GLY A 286 14.90 -15.00 21.14
N LYS A 287 15.21 -15.31 19.88
CA LYS A 287 16.57 -15.70 19.48
C LYS A 287 17.49 -14.48 19.54
N PRO A 288 18.79 -14.62 19.88
CA PRO A 288 19.71 -13.48 20.05
C PRO A 288 19.69 -12.49 18.87
N LEU A 289 19.73 -13.00 17.64
CA LEU A 289 19.71 -12.17 16.42
C LEU A 289 18.42 -11.36 16.27
N SER A 290 17.27 -11.96 16.59
CA SER A 290 15.98 -11.26 16.55
C SER A 290 15.87 -10.17 17.61
N VAL A 291 16.45 -10.41 18.79
CA VAL A 291 16.52 -9.42 19.88
C VAL A 291 17.41 -8.25 19.47
N ILE A 292 18.59 -8.52 18.91
CA ILE A 292 19.52 -7.50 18.42
C ILE A 292 18.83 -6.63 17.33
N ALA A 293 18.19 -7.24 16.34
CA ALA A 293 17.49 -6.51 15.29
C ALA A 293 16.37 -5.60 15.85
N LEU A 294 15.60 -6.11 16.82
CA LEU A 294 14.55 -5.32 17.48
C LEU A 294 15.15 -4.19 18.34
N CYS A 295 16.24 -4.44 19.05
CA CYS A 295 16.96 -3.42 19.83
C CYS A 295 17.49 -2.30 18.93
N LEU A 296 18.16 -2.65 17.83
CA LEU A 296 18.68 -1.65 16.88
C LEU A 296 17.56 -0.73 16.33
N ALA A 297 16.45 -1.33 15.90
CA ALA A 297 15.33 -0.58 15.36
C ALA A 297 14.65 0.32 16.42
N ALA A 298 14.48 -0.19 17.65
CA ALA A 298 13.77 0.53 18.70
C ALA A 298 14.63 1.64 19.33
N VAL A 299 15.93 1.39 19.56
CA VAL A 299 16.87 2.35 20.20
C VAL A 299 17.19 3.52 19.26
N ALA A 300 17.19 3.30 17.94
CA ALA A 300 17.39 4.39 16.98
C ALA A 300 16.35 5.52 17.16
N LEU A 301 15.12 5.23 17.57
CA LEU A 301 14.05 6.19 17.69
C LEU A 301 14.28 7.30 18.73
N PRO A 302 14.64 6.99 19.99
CA PRO A 302 14.99 8.03 20.96
C PRO A 302 16.36 8.67 20.66
N VAL A 303 17.34 7.92 20.14
CA VAL A 303 18.66 8.50 19.79
C VAL A 303 18.50 9.61 18.76
N LEU A 304 17.78 9.33 17.67
CA LEU A 304 17.48 10.32 16.63
C LEU A 304 16.55 11.44 17.12
N GLY A 305 15.63 11.14 18.04
CA GLY A 305 14.71 12.12 18.62
C GLY A 305 15.38 13.13 19.57
N LEU A 306 16.47 12.73 20.24
CA LEU A 306 17.22 13.59 21.16
C LEU A 306 18.30 14.45 20.45
N THR A 307 18.53 14.21 19.15
CA THR A 307 19.48 14.98 18.33
C THR A 307 18.78 15.71 17.16
N PRO A 308 17.77 16.56 17.43
CA PRO A 308 16.91 17.13 16.38
C PRO A 308 17.68 17.97 15.37
N HIS A 309 18.58 18.85 15.82
CA HIS A 309 19.33 19.76 14.96
C HIS A 309 20.29 19.02 14.03
N ALA A 310 21.02 18.04 14.56
CA ALA A 310 21.99 17.27 13.75
C ALA A 310 21.34 16.50 12.60
N ILE A 311 20.09 16.02 12.78
CA ILE A 311 19.35 15.30 11.75
C ILE A 311 18.71 16.28 10.77
N ALA A 312 18.04 17.32 11.29
CA ALA A 312 17.40 18.32 10.47
C ALA A 312 18.40 18.99 9.51
N GLU A 313 19.56 19.38 10.00
CA GLU A 313 20.64 20.01 9.19
C GLU A 313 21.15 19.08 8.08
N ARG A 314 21.33 17.78 8.38
CA ARG A 314 21.84 16.81 7.39
C ARG A 314 20.89 16.53 6.24
N ILE A 315 19.59 16.55 6.50
CA ILE A 315 18.58 16.23 5.47
C ILE A 315 18.01 17.48 4.81
N SER A 316 18.10 18.65 5.46
CA SER A 316 17.44 19.89 5.01
C SER A 316 17.93 20.30 3.64
N GLY A 317 19.25 20.33 3.40
CA GLY A 317 19.81 20.72 2.10
C GLY A 317 19.22 19.88 0.96
N ALA A 318 19.38 18.55 1.03
CA ALA A 318 18.88 17.65 -0.01
C ALA A 318 17.34 17.69 -0.15
N THR A 319 16.62 17.92 0.95
CA THR A 319 15.16 18.00 0.93
C THR A 319 14.69 19.29 0.25
N LEU A 320 15.31 20.41 0.56
CA LEU A 320 14.96 21.71 -0.02
C LEU A 320 15.36 21.80 -1.49
N ASP A 321 16.55 21.29 -1.85
CA ASP A 321 16.97 21.17 -3.25
C ASP A 321 15.96 20.34 -4.07
N PHE A 322 15.42 19.26 -3.49
CA PHE A 322 14.43 18.43 -4.15
C PHE A 322 13.05 19.10 -4.26
N THR A 323 12.64 19.91 -3.27
CA THR A 323 11.29 20.51 -3.21
C THR A 323 11.24 21.96 -3.70
N GLY A 324 12.38 22.55 -4.05
CA GLY A 324 12.49 23.95 -4.48
C GLY A 324 12.16 24.97 -3.37
N GLY A 325 12.29 24.57 -2.10
CA GLY A 325 11.99 25.42 -0.95
C GLY A 325 13.19 26.24 -0.48
N HIS A 326 12.90 27.38 0.16
CA HIS A 326 13.91 28.19 0.82
C HIS A 326 14.25 27.64 2.22
N ALA A 327 15.47 27.90 2.70
CA ALA A 327 15.88 27.53 4.04
C ALA A 327 15.04 28.25 5.12
N PHE A 328 15.07 27.72 6.34
CA PHE A 328 14.41 28.37 7.46
C PHE A 328 15.01 29.74 7.77
N ASP A 329 14.17 30.74 7.93
CA ASP A 329 14.59 32.08 8.34
C ASP A 329 15.01 32.13 9.82
N HIS A 330 14.49 31.22 10.64
CA HIS A 330 14.74 31.17 12.08
C HIS A 330 14.95 29.73 12.58
N ALA A 331 15.73 29.61 13.68
CA ALA A 331 15.94 28.34 14.35
C ALA A 331 14.62 27.78 14.94
N ILE A 332 14.33 26.52 14.66
CA ILE A 332 13.12 25.84 15.15
C ILE A 332 13.32 25.46 16.62
N HIS A 333 12.48 26.01 17.50
CA HIS A 333 12.44 25.65 18.92
C HIS A 333 11.46 24.47 19.16
N TYR A 334 11.92 23.25 18.86
CA TYR A 334 11.09 22.03 18.92
C TYR A 334 10.35 21.84 20.25
N PHE A 335 10.95 22.22 21.39
CA PHE A 335 10.38 22.03 22.72
C PHE A 335 9.68 23.28 23.27
N ALA A 336 9.42 24.29 22.43
CA ALA A 336 8.60 25.43 22.83
C ALA A 336 7.16 25.00 23.17
N TRP A 337 6.51 25.74 24.06
CA TRP A 337 5.14 25.43 24.48
C TRP A 337 4.15 25.41 23.30
N THR A 338 4.33 26.26 22.31
CA THR A 338 3.54 26.29 21.08
C THR A 338 3.50 24.92 20.41
N ASN A 339 4.66 24.25 20.31
CA ASN A 339 4.83 22.95 19.70
C ASN A 339 4.37 21.79 20.59
N LEU A 340 4.57 21.91 21.91
CA LEU A 340 4.14 20.92 22.89
C LEU A 340 2.62 20.87 23.06
N LYS A 341 1.92 21.99 22.90
CA LYS A 341 0.45 22.10 23.03
C LYS A 341 -0.29 21.09 22.17
N GLY A 342 0.08 20.95 20.91
CA GLY A 342 -0.56 20.01 19.98
C GLY A 342 -0.42 18.55 20.42
N VAL A 343 0.74 18.17 20.94
CA VAL A 343 0.97 16.81 21.48
C VAL A 343 0.16 16.58 22.75
N VAL A 344 0.10 17.54 23.66
CA VAL A 344 -0.70 17.44 24.90
C VAL A 344 -2.17 17.25 24.54
N ILE A 345 -2.71 18.01 23.58
CA ILE A 345 -4.09 17.86 23.10
C ILE A 345 -4.30 16.45 22.52
N SER A 346 -3.41 15.99 21.65
CA SER A 346 -3.51 14.65 21.05
C SER A 346 -3.47 13.55 22.11
N LEU A 347 -2.57 13.63 23.08
CA LEU A 347 -2.48 12.64 24.16
C LEU A 347 -3.71 12.67 25.07
N ALA A 348 -4.25 13.85 25.37
CA ALA A 348 -5.49 14.01 26.13
C ALA A 348 -6.68 13.36 25.40
N ILE A 349 -6.83 13.60 24.08
CA ILE A 349 -7.82 12.93 23.24
C ILE A 349 -7.62 11.41 23.31
N GLY A 350 -6.37 10.94 23.21
CA GLY A 350 -6.03 9.52 23.28
C GLY A 350 -6.45 8.88 24.61
N MET A 351 -6.21 9.55 25.72
CA MET A 351 -6.66 9.09 27.04
C MET A 351 -8.18 9.04 27.15
N VAL A 352 -8.86 10.09 26.70
CA VAL A 352 -10.32 10.15 26.68
C VAL A 352 -10.89 8.99 25.84
N VAL A 353 -10.39 8.79 24.63
CA VAL A 353 -10.83 7.70 23.75
C VAL A 353 -10.53 6.33 24.38
N TYR A 354 -9.36 6.15 25.01
CA TYR A 354 -9.06 4.88 25.65
C TYR A 354 -9.98 4.58 26.83
N PHE A 355 -10.13 5.51 27.77
CA PHE A 355 -10.90 5.27 29.00
C PHE A 355 -12.40 5.32 28.79
N LEU A 356 -12.92 6.27 27.98
CA LEU A 356 -14.35 6.44 27.78
C LEU A 356 -14.92 5.62 26.63
N PHE A 357 -14.12 5.29 25.62
CA PHE A 357 -14.62 4.53 24.47
C PHE A 357 -14.09 3.10 24.44
N ILE A 358 -12.76 2.89 24.39
CA ILE A 358 -12.21 1.54 24.24
C ILE A 358 -12.57 0.69 25.46
N ARG A 359 -12.36 1.20 26.66
CA ARG A 359 -12.59 0.45 27.91
C ARG A 359 -14.07 0.18 28.19
N THR A 360 -14.98 1.06 27.79
CA THR A 360 -16.41 0.91 28.09
C THR A 360 -17.18 0.24 26.97
N VAL A 361 -16.85 0.51 25.69
CA VAL A 361 -17.61 0.05 24.52
C VAL A 361 -16.96 -1.15 23.86
N LEU A 362 -15.61 -1.16 23.72
CA LEU A 362 -14.86 -2.18 23.00
C LEU A 362 -14.22 -3.23 23.92
N MET A 363 -14.39 -3.13 25.23
CA MET A 363 -13.87 -4.09 26.19
C MET A 363 -14.99 -4.53 27.15
N ARG A 364 -15.12 -5.83 27.39
CA ARG A 364 -16.03 -6.39 28.40
C ARG A 364 -15.42 -6.23 29.81
N LYS A 365 -16.24 -6.39 30.85
CA LYS A 365 -15.81 -6.33 32.25
C LYS A 365 -14.75 -7.37 32.62
N ASP A 366 -14.71 -8.50 31.91
CA ASP A 366 -13.69 -9.54 32.00
C ASP A 366 -12.38 -9.22 31.29
N GLY A 367 -12.28 -8.00 30.69
CA GLY A 367 -11.13 -7.56 29.95
C GLY A 367 -11.02 -8.12 28.54
N PHE A 368 -12.08 -8.71 27.98
CA PHE A 368 -12.12 -9.23 26.62
C PHE A 368 -12.41 -8.12 25.62
N TYR A 369 -11.54 -7.96 24.59
CA TYR A 369 -11.71 -6.97 23.53
C TYR A 369 -12.69 -7.47 22.45
N LEU A 370 -13.58 -6.58 22.02
CA LEU A 370 -14.63 -6.86 21.04
C LEU A 370 -14.28 -6.19 19.71
N SER A 371 -14.41 -6.91 18.63
CA SER A 371 -14.39 -6.34 17.27
C SER A 371 -15.82 -5.91 16.93
N ARG A 372 -16.12 -4.61 17.07
CA ARG A 372 -17.46 -4.02 16.85
C ARG A 372 -17.50 -3.10 15.64
N TRP A 373 -16.73 -3.39 14.59
CA TRP A 373 -16.80 -2.59 13.37
C TRP A 373 -18.17 -2.76 12.72
N PRO A 374 -18.91 -1.66 12.44
CA PRO A 374 -20.21 -1.74 11.79
C PRO A 374 -20.07 -2.28 10.36
N LYS A 375 -20.79 -3.34 10.03
CA LYS A 375 -20.70 -3.99 8.71
C LYS A 375 -21.06 -3.06 7.56
N TRP A 376 -21.98 -2.12 7.76
CA TRP A 376 -22.39 -1.15 6.75
C TRP A 376 -21.30 -0.09 6.46
N LEU A 377 -20.39 0.14 7.38
CA LEU A 377 -19.21 1.01 7.22
C LEU A 377 -18.01 0.26 6.64
N SER A 378 -18.14 -1.04 6.36
CA SER A 378 -17.14 -1.81 5.64
C SER A 378 -17.12 -1.35 4.18
N LEU A 379 -16.18 -0.45 3.85
CA LEU A 379 -15.97 0.01 2.48
C LEU A 379 -15.76 -1.17 1.51
N GLU A 380 -15.16 -2.24 2.01
CA GLU A 380 -14.97 -3.46 1.23
C GLU A 380 -16.29 -4.08 0.78
N ASP A 381 -17.20 -4.30 1.74
CA ASP A 381 -18.45 -5.01 1.47
C ASP A 381 -19.49 -4.10 0.80
N SER A 382 -19.49 -2.80 1.17
CA SER A 382 -20.49 -1.83 0.72
C SER A 382 -20.13 -1.15 -0.61
N VAL A 383 -18.83 -0.98 -0.93
CA VAL A 383 -18.39 -0.24 -2.11
C VAL A 383 -17.56 -1.11 -3.05
N TYR A 384 -16.45 -1.70 -2.57
CA TYR A 384 -15.50 -2.35 -3.47
C TYR A 384 -16.01 -3.69 -4.03
N LYS A 385 -16.59 -4.55 -3.21
CA LYS A 385 -17.13 -5.83 -3.70
C LYS A 385 -18.26 -5.64 -4.74
N PRO A 386 -19.25 -4.77 -4.54
CA PRO A 386 -20.25 -4.46 -5.55
C PRO A 386 -19.64 -3.86 -6.82
N PHE A 387 -18.73 -2.89 -6.67
CA PHE A 387 -18.04 -2.25 -7.78
C PHE A 387 -17.25 -3.27 -8.62
N PHE A 388 -16.42 -4.11 -7.99
CA PHE A 388 -15.65 -5.10 -8.72
C PHE A 388 -16.52 -6.19 -9.33
N ARG A 389 -17.63 -6.59 -8.68
CA ARG A 389 -18.60 -7.52 -9.28
C ARG A 389 -19.21 -6.94 -10.55
N ALA A 390 -19.64 -5.69 -10.50
CA ALA A 390 -20.18 -5.01 -11.68
C ALA A 390 -19.13 -4.86 -12.78
N LEU A 391 -17.91 -4.42 -12.43
CA LEU A 391 -16.80 -4.28 -13.36
C LEU A 391 -16.45 -5.61 -14.04
N PHE A 392 -16.29 -6.68 -13.25
CA PHE A 392 -15.97 -8.00 -13.80
C PHE A 392 -17.13 -8.61 -14.59
N ALA A 393 -18.36 -8.28 -14.27
CA ALA A 393 -19.51 -8.68 -15.10
C ALA A 393 -19.45 -8.00 -16.48
N VAL A 394 -19.21 -6.68 -16.52
CA VAL A 394 -19.06 -5.93 -17.78
C VAL A 394 -17.85 -6.42 -18.58
N VAL A 395 -16.67 -6.52 -17.95
CA VAL A 395 -15.46 -7.02 -18.61
C VAL A 395 -15.68 -8.46 -19.10
N GLY A 396 -16.34 -9.31 -18.31
CA GLY A 396 -16.66 -10.69 -18.69
C GLY A 396 -17.61 -10.78 -19.92
N VAL A 397 -18.55 -9.84 -20.05
CA VAL A 397 -19.39 -9.74 -21.25
C VAL A 397 -18.55 -9.31 -22.45
N VAL A 398 -17.76 -8.25 -22.31
CA VAL A 398 -16.89 -7.75 -23.39
C VAL A 398 -15.91 -8.82 -23.86
N CYS A 399 -15.23 -9.49 -22.91
CA CYS A 399 -14.34 -10.59 -23.24
C CYS A 399 -15.05 -11.75 -23.95
N ARG A 400 -16.25 -12.10 -23.51
CA ARG A 400 -17.06 -13.16 -24.14
C ARG A 400 -17.38 -12.81 -25.59
N VAL A 401 -17.91 -11.59 -25.80
CA VAL A 401 -18.23 -11.11 -27.16
C VAL A 401 -16.99 -11.08 -28.05
N ALA A 402 -15.86 -10.62 -27.51
CA ALA A 402 -14.60 -10.61 -28.25
C ALA A 402 -14.11 -12.05 -28.58
N CYS A 403 -14.25 -12.98 -27.64
CA CYS A 403 -13.93 -14.40 -27.87
C CYS A 403 -14.82 -15.01 -28.94
N ASP A 404 -16.13 -14.84 -28.84
CA ASP A 404 -17.11 -15.37 -29.79
C ASP A 404 -16.86 -14.78 -31.21
N ALA A 405 -16.57 -13.50 -31.32
CA ALA A 405 -16.20 -12.87 -32.58
C ALA A 405 -14.90 -13.44 -33.17
N PHE A 406 -13.91 -13.68 -32.32
CA PHE A 406 -12.64 -14.28 -32.74
C PHE A 406 -12.83 -15.73 -33.21
N ASP A 407 -13.62 -16.52 -32.48
CA ASP A 407 -13.95 -17.91 -32.86
C ASP A 407 -14.63 -17.96 -34.22
N VAL A 408 -15.54 -17.03 -34.51
CA VAL A 408 -16.16 -16.92 -35.85
C VAL A 408 -15.12 -16.65 -36.93
N VAL A 409 -14.17 -15.73 -36.66
CA VAL A 409 -13.07 -15.44 -37.59
C VAL A 409 -12.17 -16.67 -37.83
N VAL A 410 -11.77 -17.34 -36.76
CA VAL A 410 -10.94 -18.55 -36.80
C VAL A 410 -11.63 -19.66 -37.60
N LEU A 411 -12.91 -19.90 -37.34
CA LEU A 411 -13.70 -20.89 -38.07
C LEU A 411 -13.88 -20.53 -39.53
N ALA A 412 -14.05 -19.22 -39.85
CA ALA A 412 -14.13 -18.76 -41.22
C ALA A 412 -12.77 -19.00 -41.98
N VAL A 413 -11.66 -18.64 -41.32
CA VAL A 413 -10.31 -18.87 -41.86
C VAL A 413 -10.02 -20.37 -42.01
N GLN A 414 -10.42 -21.20 -41.06
CA GLN A 414 -10.30 -22.66 -41.20
C GLN A 414 -11.12 -23.20 -42.36
N ARG A 415 -12.34 -22.71 -42.60
CA ARG A 415 -13.18 -23.11 -43.73
C ARG A 415 -12.58 -22.71 -45.06
N VAL A 416 -11.88 -21.59 -45.12
CA VAL A 416 -11.23 -21.08 -46.33
C VAL A 416 -9.91 -21.81 -46.62
N LEU A 417 -9.07 -22.02 -45.59
CA LEU A 417 -7.74 -22.62 -45.72
C LEU A 417 -7.79 -24.14 -45.73
N LEU A 418 -8.67 -24.75 -44.93
CA LEU A 418 -8.90 -26.17 -44.88
C LEU A 418 -10.14 -26.50 -45.72
N ARG A 419 -10.08 -26.31 -47.05
CA ARG A 419 -11.08 -26.91 -47.93
C ARG A 419 -11.13 -28.39 -47.58
N PRO A 420 -12.32 -28.96 -47.22
CA PRO A 420 -12.39 -30.37 -46.98
C PRO A 420 -11.96 -31.04 -48.25
N SER A 421 -10.82 -31.72 -48.24
CA SER A 421 -10.50 -32.70 -49.23
C SER A 421 -11.71 -33.62 -49.25
N LYS A 422 -12.40 -33.75 -50.40
CA LYS A 422 -13.57 -34.56 -50.56
C LYS A 422 -13.42 -35.82 -49.71
N GLU A 423 -14.23 -35.96 -48.65
CA GLU A 423 -14.29 -37.18 -47.87
C GLU A 423 -14.47 -38.36 -48.82
N LYS A 424 -13.41 -39.12 -48.94
CA LYS A 424 -13.56 -40.47 -49.41
C LYS A 424 -14.29 -41.22 -48.33
N GLU A 425 -15.37 -41.83 -48.73
CA GLU A 425 -16.24 -42.66 -47.89
C GLU A 425 -15.49 -43.49 -46.83
N PRO A 426 -16.12 -43.83 -45.69
CA PRO A 426 -15.47 -44.44 -44.51
C PRO A 426 -15.13 -45.91 -44.66
N GLN A 427 -14.74 -46.39 -45.82
CA GLN A 427 -14.41 -47.82 -46.07
C GLN A 427 -12.97 -48.08 -46.48
N SER A 428 -12.08 -47.11 -46.51
CA SER A 428 -10.68 -47.40 -46.78
C SER A 428 -9.85 -47.22 -45.54
N TYR A 429 -9.61 -48.29 -44.78
CA TYR A 429 -8.53 -48.35 -43.79
C TYR A 429 -7.24 -47.82 -44.45
N SER A 430 -6.50 -47.02 -43.73
CA SER A 430 -5.24 -46.48 -44.25
C SER A 430 -4.38 -47.63 -44.79
N PRO A 431 -3.58 -47.46 -45.86
CA PRO A 431 -2.75 -48.51 -46.41
C PRO A 431 -1.94 -49.27 -45.37
N LEU A 432 -1.58 -48.60 -44.30
CA LEU A 432 -0.85 -49.14 -43.15
C LEU A 432 -1.67 -50.14 -42.33
N VAL A 433 -2.96 -49.85 -42.08
CA VAL A 433 -3.89 -50.74 -41.35
C VAL A 433 -4.24 -51.95 -42.21
N GLN A 434 -4.37 -51.76 -43.54
CA GLN A 434 -4.56 -52.88 -44.49
C GLN A 434 -3.34 -53.80 -44.55
N ALA A 435 -2.14 -53.25 -44.49
CA ALA A 435 -0.90 -54.02 -44.46
C ALA A 435 -0.79 -54.83 -43.14
N ILE A 436 -1.16 -54.25 -42.03
CA ILE A 436 -1.19 -54.94 -40.72
C ILE A 436 -2.26 -56.01 -40.68
N ALA A 437 -3.46 -55.80 -41.27
CA ALA A 437 -4.51 -56.80 -41.36
C ALA A 437 -4.07 -58.02 -42.17
N ARG A 438 -3.30 -57.83 -43.23
CA ARG A 438 -2.76 -58.93 -44.05
C ARG A 438 -1.64 -59.71 -43.39
N GLN A 439 -0.86 -59.12 -42.52
CA GLN A 439 0.30 -59.75 -41.86
C GLN A 439 -0.02 -60.32 -40.45
N SER A 440 -0.92 -59.75 -39.71
CA SER A 440 -1.09 -60.04 -38.26
C SER A 440 -2.54 -60.33 -37.85
N GLY A 441 -3.48 -60.41 -38.80
CA GLY A 441 -4.88 -60.71 -38.58
C GLY A 441 -5.75 -59.53 -38.11
N ASP A 442 -7.07 -59.68 -38.20
CA ASP A 442 -8.07 -58.65 -37.97
C ASP A 442 -8.03 -58.00 -36.58
N LYS A 443 -7.56 -58.69 -35.54
CA LYS A 443 -7.48 -58.18 -34.18
C LYS A 443 -6.37 -57.11 -34.05
N ALA A 444 -5.21 -57.36 -34.66
CA ALA A 444 -4.11 -56.42 -34.66
C ALA A 444 -4.43 -55.19 -35.53
N ALA A 445 -5.20 -55.33 -36.59
CA ALA A 445 -5.69 -54.24 -37.41
C ALA A 445 -6.64 -53.30 -36.68
N ARG A 446 -7.55 -53.87 -35.86
CA ARG A 446 -8.47 -53.10 -34.99
C ARG A 446 -7.74 -52.35 -33.89
N GLU A 447 -6.72 -52.96 -33.23
CA GLU A 447 -5.90 -52.30 -32.23
C GLU A 447 -5.05 -51.18 -32.85
N ALA A 448 -4.55 -51.34 -34.08
CA ALA A 448 -3.82 -50.31 -34.80
C ALA A 448 -4.73 -49.15 -35.24
N ALA A 449 -5.96 -49.41 -35.66
CA ALA A 449 -6.95 -48.40 -35.99
C ALA A 449 -7.36 -47.60 -34.72
N ASP A 450 -7.58 -48.26 -33.60
CA ASP A 450 -7.94 -47.63 -32.31
C ASP A 450 -6.83 -46.75 -31.79
N ARG A 451 -5.56 -47.16 -31.95
CA ARG A 451 -4.41 -46.34 -31.58
C ARG A 451 -4.22 -45.10 -32.51
N LEU A 452 -4.59 -45.21 -33.79
CA LEU A 452 -4.56 -44.10 -34.73
C LEU A 452 -5.70 -43.11 -34.45
N ASP A 453 -6.88 -43.58 -34.10
CA ASP A 453 -7.99 -42.73 -33.71
C ASP A 453 -7.73 -42.05 -32.35
N THR A 454 -7.13 -42.77 -31.41
CA THR A 454 -6.73 -42.17 -30.10
C THR A 454 -5.65 -41.10 -30.32
N ARG A 455 -4.70 -41.30 -31.24
CA ARG A 455 -3.71 -40.24 -31.56
C ARG A 455 -4.32 -39.06 -32.33
N ARG A 456 -5.31 -39.25 -33.17
CA ARG A 456 -6.09 -38.18 -33.79
C ARG A 456 -6.88 -37.38 -32.75
N ASP A 457 -7.59 -38.07 -31.88
CA ASP A 457 -8.36 -37.45 -30.79
C ASP A 457 -7.45 -36.68 -29.85
N MET A 458 -6.25 -37.21 -29.54
CA MET A 458 -5.27 -36.50 -28.69
C MET A 458 -4.71 -35.26 -29.39
N ARG A 459 -4.46 -35.33 -30.72
CA ARG A 459 -3.98 -34.20 -31.52
C ARG A 459 -5.04 -33.10 -31.65
N ASP A 460 -6.29 -33.48 -31.82
CA ASP A 460 -7.43 -32.55 -31.87
C ASP A 460 -7.70 -31.91 -30.49
N ARG A 461 -7.58 -32.67 -29.42
CA ARG A 461 -7.62 -32.14 -28.03
C ARG A 461 -6.44 -31.20 -27.74
N MET A 462 -5.23 -31.52 -28.23
CA MET A 462 -4.06 -30.62 -28.12
C MET A 462 -4.21 -29.34 -28.93
N ALA A 463 -4.79 -29.42 -30.14
CA ALA A 463 -5.09 -28.28 -30.98
C ALA A 463 -6.15 -27.35 -30.39
N HIS A 464 -7.12 -27.92 -29.67
CA HIS A 464 -8.14 -27.15 -28.92
C HIS A 464 -7.68 -26.73 -27.50
N SER A 465 -6.60 -27.30 -26.95
CA SER A 465 -6.09 -27.01 -25.62
C SER A 465 -5.07 -25.86 -25.55
N LEU A 466 -4.64 -25.31 -26.67
CA LEU A 466 -3.97 -24.02 -26.67
C LEU A 466 -4.98 -23.01 -26.14
N SER A 467 -4.92 -22.80 -24.82
CA SER A 467 -5.88 -21.95 -24.14
C SER A 467 -5.91 -20.60 -24.84
N PHE A 468 -7.10 -20.15 -25.22
CA PHE A 468 -7.35 -18.82 -25.77
C PHE A 468 -6.61 -17.73 -24.98
N GLY A 469 -6.45 -17.92 -23.66
CA GLY A 469 -5.65 -17.05 -22.82
C GLY A 469 -4.18 -16.96 -23.23
N LEU A 470 -3.55 -18.07 -23.61
CA LEU A 470 -2.15 -18.08 -24.05
C LEU A 470 -1.99 -17.39 -25.41
N LEU A 471 -2.94 -17.63 -26.32
CA LEU A 471 -2.97 -16.97 -27.63
C LEU A 471 -3.18 -15.46 -27.51
N MET A 472 -4.11 -15.03 -26.65
CA MET A 472 -4.37 -13.61 -26.38
C MET A 472 -3.21 -12.92 -25.65
N THR A 473 -2.52 -13.63 -24.76
CA THR A 473 -1.33 -13.11 -24.10
C THR A 473 -0.19 -12.93 -25.10
N CYS A 474 0.02 -13.90 -26.00
CA CYS A 474 1.02 -13.80 -27.07
C CYS A 474 0.68 -12.68 -28.07
N LEU A 475 -0.58 -12.55 -28.46
CA LEU A 475 -1.05 -11.49 -29.37
C LEU A 475 -0.92 -10.11 -28.73
N GLY A 476 -1.30 -9.96 -27.45
CA GLY A 476 -1.13 -8.75 -26.69
C GLY A 476 0.34 -8.35 -26.54
N LEU A 477 1.22 -9.30 -26.26
CA LEU A 477 2.67 -9.09 -26.22
C LEU A 477 3.22 -8.68 -27.59
N CYS A 478 2.79 -9.32 -28.68
CA CYS A 478 3.19 -8.95 -30.04
C CYS A 478 2.74 -7.54 -30.43
N VAL A 479 1.51 -7.15 -30.09
CA VAL A 479 1.00 -5.80 -30.35
C VAL A 479 1.78 -4.76 -29.54
N ILE A 480 2.03 -5.01 -28.24
CA ILE A 480 2.84 -4.13 -27.39
C ILE A 480 4.27 -4.01 -27.95
N LEU A 481 4.90 -5.12 -28.32
CA LEU A 481 6.24 -5.14 -28.92
C LEU A 481 6.27 -4.37 -30.25
N THR A 482 5.26 -4.55 -31.10
CA THR A 482 5.17 -3.84 -32.38
C THR A 482 5.00 -2.35 -32.18
N VAL A 483 4.13 -1.91 -31.24
CA VAL A 483 3.96 -0.50 -30.91
C VAL A 483 5.24 0.10 -30.32
N VAL A 484 5.91 -0.63 -29.43
CA VAL A 484 7.19 -0.19 -28.86
C VAL A 484 8.27 -0.07 -29.94
N ILE A 485 8.38 -1.06 -30.82
CA ILE A 485 9.35 -1.03 -31.94
C ILE A 485 9.05 0.14 -32.90
N CYS A 486 7.79 0.35 -33.28
CA CYS A 486 7.40 1.44 -34.18
C CYS A 486 7.54 2.85 -33.57
N HIS A 487 7.65 2.97 -32.25
CA HIS A 487 7.83 4.26 -31.57
C HIS A 487 9.25 4.51 -31.06
N VAL A 488 10.09 3.47 -30.96
CA VAL A 488 11.48 3.58 -30.49
C VAL A 488 12.48 3.59 -31.67
N PHE A 489 12.09 3.08 -32.84
CA PHE A 489 12.82 3.10 -34.09
C PHE A 489 12.03 3.82 -35.19
#